data_e2db38cfb894c133b29f0133ea624a03
#
_entry.id   e2db38cfb894c133b29f0133ea624a03
#
_cell.length_a   1.000
_cell.length_b   1.000
_cell.length_c   1.000
_cell.angle_alpha   90.00
_cell.angle_beta   90.00
_cell.angle_gamma   90.00
#
_symmetry.space_group_name_H-M   'P 1'
#
loop_
_entity.id
_entity.type
_entity.pdbx_description
1 polymer ?
#
loop_
_entity_poly.entity_id
_entity_poly.type
_entity_poly.pdbx_seq_one_letter_code
_entity_poly.pdbx_strand_id
1 'polypeptide(L)'
;ILHHFSNRAERIPQEFDIHSPKEVSHLLQAIAEQELLAKKSYLKSDKLYSQFQRLAILKAIDENWVEQVDYLQQLKSALSGFHTSNKNPIVEYYQEAYDGFEYMKERMKHQIVKNLLMSELALNPKGEVVMYFP
;
A
#
# COMPACT_ATOMS: atom_id res chain seq x y z
N ILE A 1 -12.82 -0.64 -8.27
CA ILE A 1 -12.33 0.47 -7.43
C ILE A 1 -12.85 0.30 -5.99
N LEU A 2 -14.17 0.13 -5.79
CA LEU A 2 -14.79 0.02 -4.46
C LEU A 2 -14.29 -1.18 -3.64
N HIS A 3 -14.00 -2.32 -4.27
CA HIS A 3 -13.43 -3.51 -3.61
C HIS A 3 -12.02 -3.32 -3.02
N HIS A 4 -11.35 -2.21 -3.35
CA HIS A 4 -10.04 -1.87 -2.78
C HIS A 4 -10.14 -1.04 -1.50
N PHE A 5 -11.33 -0.53 -1.17
CA PHE A 5 -11.54 0.38 -0.05
C PHE A 5 -12.35 -0.19 1.11
N SER A 6 -13.09 -1.27 0.91
CA SER A 6 -13.84 -1.93 1.98
C SER A 6 -14.17 -3.37 1.65
N ASN A 7 -13.97 -4.26 2.63
CA ASN A 7 -14.42 -5.65 2.56
C ASN A 7 -15.91 -5.81 2.89
N ARG A 8 -16.60 -4.74 3.27
CA ARG A 8 -18.01 -4.76 3.68
C ARG A 8 -18.86 -4.11 2.62
N ALA A 9 -19.45 -4.93 1.75
CA ALA A 9 -20.38 -4.49 0.69
C ALA A 9 -21.59 -3.68 1.21
N GLU A 10 -21.96 -3.89 2.48
CA GLU A 10 -23.10 -3.23 3.13
C GLU A 10 -22.92 -1.71 3.33
N ARG A 11 -21.69 -1.21 3.21
CA ARG A 11 -21.37 0.21 3.38
C ARG A 11 -21.40 1.00 2.07
N ILE A 12 -21.67 0.34 0.96
CA ILE A 12 -21.76 1.00 -0.35
C ILE A 12 -23.24 1.35 -0.55
N PRO A 13 -23.61 2.64 -0.63
CA PRO A 13 -24.97 3.03 -0.96
C PRO A 13 -25.39 2.42 -2.30
N GLN A 14 -26.56 1.81 -2.34
CA GLN A 14 -27.06 1.09 -3.53
C GLN A 14 -27.46 2.03 -4.68
N GLU A 15 -27.69 3.31 -4.39
CA GLU A 15 -27.98 4.35 -5.38
C GLU A 15 -26.96 5.47 -5.26
N PHE A 16 -26.00 5.47 -6.16
CA PHE A 16 -25.05 6.57 -6.34
C PHE A 16 -25.20 7.15 -7.73
N ASP A 17 -25.77 8.32 -7.78
CA ASP A 17 -25.78 9.16 -8.98
C ASP A 17 -24.45 9.96 -8.98
N ILE A 18 -23.43 9.38 -9.60
CA ILE A 18 -22.08 9.97 -9.65
C ILE A 18 -21.98 10.86 -10.87
N HIS A 19 -22.04 12.17 -10.66
CA HIS A 19 -21.99 13.15 -11.74
C HIS A 19 -20.60 13.74 -12.00
N SER A 20 -19.63 13.56 -11.06
CA SER A 20 -18.28 14.14 -11.22
C SER A 20 -17.18 13.31 -10.54
N PRO A 21 -15.91 13.41 -11.04
CA PRO A 21 -14.76 12.77 -10.39
C PRO A 21 -14.53 13.24 -8.95
N LYS A 22 -14.91 14.47 -8.61
CA LYS A 22 -14.81 15.01 -7.25
C LYS A 22 -15.76 14.31 -6.28
N GLU A 23 -16.99 14.01 -6.71
CA GLU A 23 -17.96 13.27 -5.89
C GLU A 23 -17.48 11.84 -5.62
N VAL A 24 -16.88 11.18 -6.61
CA VAL A 24 -16.25 9.87 -6.42
C VAL A 24 -15.15 9.94 -5.37
N SER A 25 -14.26 10.93 -5.46
CA SER A 25 -13.17 11.13 -4.52
C SER A 25 -13.67 11.36 -3.09
N HIS A 26 -14.68 12.23 -2.92
CA HIS A 26 -15.29 12.46 -1.60
C HIS A 26 -15.95 11.21 -1.03
N LEU A 27 -16.63 10.44 -1.87
CA LEU A 27 -17.23 9.18 -1.45
C LEU A 27 -16.19 8.17 -0.98
N LEU A 28 -15.14 7.95 -1.77
CA LEU A 28 -14.06 7.01 -1.43
C LEU A 28 -13.36 7.44 -0.13
N GLN A 29 -13.13 8.73 0.05
CA GLN A 29 -12.56 9.27 1.28
C GLN A 29 -13.47 9.01 2.48
N ALA A 30 -14.78 9.26 2.36
CA ALA A 30 -15.73 8.99 3.42
C ALA A 30 -15.79 7.51 3.80
N ILE A 31 -15.75 6.59 2.83
CA ILE A 31 -15.73 5.15 3.07
C ILE A 31 -14.44 4.76 3.80
N ALA A 32 -13.29 5.29 3.36
CA ALA A 32 -12.00 5.03 4.00
C ALA A 32 -11.97 5.51 5.45
N GLU A 33 -12.45 6.72 5.72
CA GLU A 33 -12.54 7.28 7.07
C GLU A 33 -13.44 6.44 7.98
N GLN A 34 -14.60 6.00 7.48
CA GLN A 34 -15.50 5.12 8.24
C GLN A 34 -14.86 3.77 8.56
N GLU A 35 -14.10 3.18 7.63
CA GLU A 35 -13.41 1.91 7.84
C GLU A 35 -12.34 2.04 8.93
N LEU A 36 -11.54 3.11 8.89
CA LEU A 36 -10.52 3.39 9.91
C LEU A 36 -11.13 3.68 11.28
N LEU A 37 -12.23 4.41 11.34
CA LEU A 37 -12.97 4.66 12.60
C LEU A 37 -13.52 3.36 13.19
N ALA A 38 -14.06 2.46 12.35
CA ALA A 38 -14.53 1.16 12.79
C ALA A 38 -13.41 0.31 13.40
N LYS A 39 -12.23 0.29 12.77
CA LYS A 39 -11.04 -0.41 13.30
C LYS A 39 -10.55 0.20 14.60
N LYS A 40 -10.51 1.53 14.70
CA LYS A 40 -10.17 2.24 15.94
C LYS A 40 -11.14 1.89 17.07
N SER A 41 -12.44 1.88 16.79
CA SER A 41 -13.47 1.51 17.76
C SER A 41 -13.40 0.06 18.19
N TYR A 42 -13.05 -0.85 17.27
CA TYR A 42 -12.85 -2.27 17.58
C TYR A 42 -11.68 -2.49 18.54
N LEU A 43 -10.56 -1.80 18.33
CA LEU A 43 -9.34 -1.94 19.15
C LEU A 43 -9.46 -1.28 20.52
N LYS A 44 -10.35 -0.32 20.72
CA LYS A 44 -10.67 0.36 21.99
C LYS A 44 -9.47 0.98 22.72
N SER A 45 -8.32 1.11 22.07
CA SER A 45 -7.08 1.61 22.66
C SER A 45 -6.25 2.33 21.60
N ASP A 46 -5.82 3.55 21.89
CA ASP A 46 -4.93 4.30 21.01
C ASP A 46 -3.58 3.59 20.80
N LYS A 47 -3.09 2.89 21.81
CA LYS A 47 -1.88 2.08 21.71
C LYS A 47 -2.04 0.93 20.72
N LEU A 48 -3.13 0.19 20.79
CA LEU A 48 -3.41 -0.92 19.86
C LEU A 48 -3.68 -0.39 18.45
N TYR A 49 -4.34 0.76 18.32
CA TYR A 49 -4.55 1.39 17.03
C TYR A 49 -3.22 1.85 16.38
N SER A 50 -2.31 2.43 17.16
CA SER A 50 -0.96 2.78 16.69
C SER A 50 -0.15 1.53 16.30
N GLN A 51 -0.28 0.44 17.03
CA GLN A 51 0.33 -0.85 16.69
C GLN A 51 -0.19 -1.39 15.36
N PHE A 52 -1.50 -1.35 15.15
CA PHE A 52 -2.14 -1.71 13.89
C PHE A 52 -1.58 -0.90 12.71
N GLN A 53 -1.57 0.44 12.83
CA GLN A 53 -1.03 1.32 11.78
C GLN A 53 0.43 1.00 11.47
N ARG A 54 1.23 0.80 12.52
CA ARG A 54 2.65 0.43 12.37
C ARG A 54 2.83 -0.88 11.61
N LEU A 55 2.07 -1.92 11.95
CA LEU A 55 2.14 -3.22 11.26
C LEU A 55 1.75 -3.09 9.79
N ALA A 56 0.68 -2.34 9.48
CA ALA A 56 0.22 -2.10 8.11
C ALA A 56 1.30 -1.41 7.25
N ILE A 57 1.98 -0.42 7.83
CA ILE A 57 3.03 0.35 7.15
C ILE A 57 4.29 -0.48 6.97
N LEU A 58 4.77 -1.13 8.05
CA LEU A 58 5.99 -1.94 7.99
C LEU A 58 5.89 -3.09 7.00
N LYS A 59 4.74 -3.76 6.95
CA LYS A 59 4.50 -4.82 5.95
C LYS A 59 4.67 -4.31 4.52
N ALA A 60 4.10 -3.15 4.21
CA ALA A 60 4.23 -2.57 2.87
C ALA A 60 5.68 -2.14 2.57
N ILE A 61 6.39 -1.57 3.55
CA ILE A 61 7.80 -1.19 3.39
C ILE A 61 8.63 -2.44 3.09
N ASP A 62 8.53 -3.47 3.91
CA ASP A 62 9.35 -4.68 3.78
C ASP A 62 9.15 -5.35 2.42
N GLU A 63 7.90 -5.56 1.99
CA GLU A 63 7.61 -6.20 0.72
C GLU A 63 8.14 -5.41 -0.47
N ASN A 64 7.88 -4.11 -0.49
CA ASN A 64 8.32 -3.26 -1.60
C ASN A 64 9.84 -3.07 -1.63
N TRP A 65 10.49 -3.06 -0.46
CA TRP A 65 11.94 -2.93 -0.38
C TRP A 65 12.67 -4.19 -0.86
N VAL A 66 12.18 -5.37 -0.51
CA VAL A 66 12.74 -6.65 -1.00
C VAL A 66 12.67 -6.70 -2.52
N GLU A 67 11.52 -6.37 -3.11
CA GLU A 67 11.35 -6.33 -4.57
C GLU A 67 12.26 -5.28 -5.22
N GLN A 68 12.45 -4.13 -4.59
CA GLN A 68 13.34 -3.08 -5.10
C GLN A 68 14.80 -3.51 -5.12
N VAL A 69 15.27 -4.21 -4.08
CA VAL A 69 16.63 -4.76 -4.03
C VAL A 69 16.85 -5.78 -5.14
N ASP A 70 15.89 -6.69 -5.34
CA ASP A 70 15.96 -7.68 -6.42
C ASP A 70 15.97 -7.01 -7.80
N TYR A 71 15.12 -6.01 -8.01
CA TYR A 71 15.12 -5.21 -9.24
C TYR A 71 16.47 -4.57 -9.52
N LEU A 72 17.09 -3.93 -8.53
CA LEU A 72 18.40 -3.29 -8.68
C LEU A 72 19.51 -4.30 -9.01
N GLN A 73 19.47 -5.50 -8.44
CA GLN A 73 20.42 -6.58 -8.75
C GLN A 73 20.26 -7.06 -10.20
N GLN A 74 19.01 -7.26 -10.64
CA GLN A 74 18.72 -7.64 -12.02
C GLN A 74 19.14 -6.56 -13.01
N LEU A 75 18.86 -5.29 -12.70
CA LEU A 75 19.26 -4.14 -13.51
C LEU A 75 20.78 -4.06 -13.66
N LYS A 76 21.50 -4.21 -12.55
CA LYS A 76 22.97 -4.26 -12.57
C LYS A 76 23.51 -5.37 -13.46
N SER A 77 22.94 -6.56 -13.38
CA SER A 77 23.34 -7.71 -14.18
C SER A 77 23.04 -7.50 -15.67
N ALA A 78 21.88 -6.95 -15.99
CA ALA A 78 21.47 -6.65 -17.36
C ALA A 78 22.43 -5.64 -18.03
N LEU A 79 22.75 -4.55 -17.34
CA LEU A 79 23.62 -3.50 -17.88
C LEU A 79 25.09 -3.89 -17.96
N SER A 80 25.56 -4.82 -17.12
CA SER A 80 26.95 -5.32 -17.18
C SER A 80 27.22 -6.16 -18.44
N GLY A 81 26.19 -6.71 -19.09
CA GLY A 81 26.27 -7.45 -20.36
C GLY A 81 26.28 -6.57 -21.62
N PHE A 82 25.98 -5.29 -21.52
CA PHE A 82 25.86 -4.38 -22.68
C PHE A 82 27.17 -3.62 -22.95
N HIS A 83 28.18 -4.32 -23.47
CA HIS A 83 29.43 -3.68 -23.89
C HIS A 83 29.39 -3.01 -25.27
N THR A 84 28.25 -3.03 -25.97
CA THR A 84 28.14 -2.62 -27.39
C THR A 84 27.25 -1.41 -27.66
N SER A 85 26.65 -0.79 -26.64
CA SER A 85 25.83 0.41 -26.86
C SER A 85 26.64 1.70 -26.70
N ASN A 86 26.35 2.70 -27.54
CA ASN A 86 26.95 4.05 -27.48
C ASN A 86 26.56 4.84 -26.22
N LYS A 87 25.79 4.25 -25.32
CA LYS A 87 25.35 4.88 -24.07
C LYS A 87 26.24 4.45 -22.92
N ASN A 88 26.45 5.36 -21.97
CA ASN A 88 27.19 5.06 -20.75
C ASN A 88 26.36 4.16 -19.81
N PRO A 89 26.74 2.89 -19.55
CA PRO A 89 25.95 1.97 -18.75
C PRO A 89 25.72 2.46 -17.32
N ILE A 90 26.62 3.27 -16.76
CA ILE A 90 26.49 3.82 -15.41
C ILE A 90 25.34 4.86 -15.37
N VAL A 91 25.26 5.71 -16.38
CA VAL A 91 24.20 6.74 -16.47
C VAL A 91 22.84 6.05 -16.66
N GLU A 92 22.76 5.03 -17.49
CA GLU A 92 21.53 4.24 -17.66
C GLU A 92 21.12 3.55 -16.36
N TYR A 93 22.08 2.96 -15.64
CA TYR A 93 21.80 2.35 -14.33
C TYR A 93 21.19 3.35 -13.35
N TYR A 94 21.77 4.53 -13.21
CA TYR A 94 21.25 5.55 -12.29
C TYR A 94 19.86 6.03 -12.68
N GLN A 95 19.61 6.22 -13.98
CA GLN A 95 18.28 6.67 -14.45
C GLN A 95 17.21 5.62 -14.19
N GLU A 96 17.46 4.37 -14.59
CA GLU A 96 16.54 3.26 -14.38
C GLU A 96 16.35 2.95 -12.89
N ALA A 97 17.40 3.04 -12.09
CA ALA A 97 17.31 2.85 -10.63
C ALA A 97 16.46 3.94 -9.97
N TYR A 98 16.60 5.19 -10.42
CA TYR A 98 15.82 6.30 -9.92
C TYR A 98 14.33 6.14 -10.30
N ASP A 99 14.04 5.84 -11.56
CA ASP A 99 12.67 5.66 -12.02
C ASP A 99 11.99 4.47 -11.33
N GLY A 100 12.73 3.37 -11.14
CA GLY A 100 12.27 2.21 -10.38
C GLY A 100 11.98 2.54 -8.91
N PHE A 101 12.81 3.37 -8.29
CA PHE A 101 12.59 3.83 -6.92
C PHE A 101 11.35 4.72 -6.78
N GLU A 102 11.13 5.65 -7.71
CA GLU A 102 9.91 6.47 -7.74
C GLU A 102 8.66 5.60 -7.90
N TYR A 103 8.70 4.62 -8.80
CA TYR A 103 7.61 3.67 -9.00
C TYR A 103 7.36 2.82 -7.72
N MET A 104 8.43 2.36 -7.07
CA MET A 104 8.33 1.61 -5.80
C MET A 104 7.65 2.45 -4.71
N LYS A 105 7.97 3.73 -4.58
CA LYS A 105 7.32 4.62 -3.61
C LYS A 105 5.82 4.74 -3.84
N GLU A 106 5.38 4.90 -5.07
CA GLU A 106 3.95 4.96 -5.39
C GLU A 106 3.25 3.62 -5.10
N ARG A 107 3.85 2.51 -5.48
CA ARG A 107 3.33 1.18 -5.15
C ARG A 107 3.23 0.95 -3.64
N MET A 108 4.22 1.38 -2.88
CA MET A 108 4.23 1.31 -1.41
C MET A 108 3.08 2.11 -0.79
N LYS A 109 2.81 3.32 -1.27
CA LYS A 109 1.67 4.13 -0.81
C LYS A 109 0.34 3.39 -1.01
N HIS A 110 0.13 2.83 -2.20
CA HIS A 110 -1.06 2.03 -2.49
C HIS A 110 -1.17 0.81 -1.58
N GLN A 111 -0.07 0.12 -1.34
CA GLN A 111 -0.03 -1.05 -0.45
C GLN A 111 -0.34 -0.68 1.00
N ILE A 112 0.17 0.45 1.50
CA ILE A 112 -0.14 0.95 2.84
C ILE A 112 -1.64 1.21 2.98
N VAL A 113 -2.23 1.93 2.04
CA VAL A 113 -3.68 2.21 2.04
C VAL A 113 -4.49 0.92 2.00
N LYS A 114 -4.11 -0.02 1.14
CA LYS A 114 -4.75 -1.32 1.04
C LYS A 114 -4.67 -2.09 2.36
N ASN A 115 -3.50 -2.16 2.98
CA ASN A 115 -3.30 -2.83 4.26
C ASN A 115 -4.15 -2.19 5.38
N LEU A 116 -4.20 -0.86 5.44
CA LEU A 116 -4.98 -0.15 6.45
C LEU A 116 -6.49 -0.37 6.31
N LEU A 117 -6.99 -0.37 5.08
CA LEU A 117 -8.43 -0.44 4.83
C LEU A 117 -8.96 -1.88 4.76
N MET A 118 -8.21 -2.79 4.16
CA MET A 118 -8.72 -4.12 3.81
C MET A 118 -8.23 -5.25 4.74
N SER A 119 -7.23 -5.01 5.60
CA SER A 119 -6.81 -6.03 6.57
C SER A 119 -7.89 -6.30 7.60
N GLU A 120 -8.05 -7.57 7.95
CA GLU A 120 -8.88 -7.98 9.07
C GLU A 120 -8.07 -7.97 10.37
N LEU A 121 -8.73 -7.60 11.47
CA LEU A 121 -8.10 -7.47 12.77
C LEU A 121 -8.65 -8.49 13.77
N ALA A 122 -7.77 -9.06 14.55
CA ALA A 122 -8.11 -9.85 15.71
C ALA A 122 -7.21 -9.45 16.89
N LEU A 123 -7.63 -9.81 18.10
CA LEU A 123 -6.80 -9.73 19.29
C LEU A 123 -6.45 -11.16 19.72
N ASN A 124 -5.16 -11.42 19.95
CA ASN A 124 -4.73 -12.69 20.51
C ASN A 124 -5.07 -12.79 22.02
N PRO A 125 -4.94 -13.96 22.66
CA PRO A 125 -5.20 -14.12 24.09
C PRO A 125 -4.35 -13.21 25.00
N LYS A 126 -3.23 -12.68 24.47
CA LYS A 126 -2.36 -11.74 25.20
C LYS A 126 -2.79 -10.29 25.03
N GLY A 127 -3.86 -10.01 24.23
CA GLY A 127 -4.35 -8.68 23.92
C GLY A 127 -3.51 -7.92 22.89
N GLU A 128 -2.70 -8.61 22.09
CA GLU A 128 -1.93 -8.02 21.00
C GLU A 128 -2.70 -8.06 19.68
N VAL A 129 -2.45 -7.08 18.83
CA VAL A 129 -3.09 -7.00 17.51
C VAL A 129 -2.53 -8.07 16.57
N VAL A 130 -3.40 -8.86 16.00
CA VAL A 130 -3.11 -9.78 14.89
C VAL A 130 -3.78 -9.25 13.64
N MET A 131 -3.04 -9.18 12.55
CA MET A 131 -3.53 -8.71 11.25
C MET A 131 -3.49 -9.83 10.22
N TYR A 132 -4.60 -9.96 9.51
CA TYR A 132 -4.70 -10.78 8.31
C TYR A 132 -4.71 -9.83 7.11
N PHE A 133 -3.61 -9.82 6.36
CA PHE A 133 -3.45 -8.93 5.20
C PHE A 133 -4.29 -9.40 4.01
N PRO A 134 -4.73 -8.46 3.16
CA PRO A 134 -5.52 -8.77 1.97
C PRO A 134 -4.69 -9.45 0.88
#